data_38f3fe802cd96b02673df82f1db2cfe1
#
_entry.id   38f3fe802cd96b02673df82f1db2cfe1
#
_cell.length_a   1.000
_cell.length_b   1.000
_cell.length_c   1.000
_cell.angle_alpha   90.00
_cell.angle_beta   90.00
_cell.angle_gamma   90.00
#
_symmetry.space_group_name_H-M   'P 1'
#
loop_
_entity.id
_entity.type
_entity.pdbx_description
1 polymer ?
#
loop_
_entity_poly.entity_id
_entity_poly.type
_entity_poly.pdbx_seq_one_letter_code
_entity_poly.pdbx_strand_id
1 'polypeptide(L)'
;MLPPIIEFLKDKKVLILGFGREGKSTYNYIRKYLPEKLLGIGDGREQKIDDNNVEYYCGEDYLSHIGKFDVVMKSPGISFVNVDVPDDTYVTCQTDLFLKYAPCKKIGVTGSKGKTTTSTLTYKMLCAGGVDCELMGNMGLPVLDYIEEMTEDKIAVIEMSSHQLEFTRNSPDVSILTNIYEEHLEHYKGGMTGYVNSKLNIVRHQNENNTFIYNGTQGLSPYLDLNAVKSNAIAVKKDDSLPFEIDNIHLAGEHNRHDVLYAFTAASKFGVTSEQAKKAIDDFEGIEHRMENVGTFKGVTFYNDCIATIPHAVMCAVNAIKANTLIIGGKDRGIDYTDFAVDLENSDLSVIIGTKTTGHKIIDMMIANDTKKILIKAENLEEAVKSAYANTKGICILSPAASSYNEYKNFEEKGRHYKELIKKYGE
;
A
#
# COMPACT_ATOMS: atom_id res chain seq x y z
N MET A 1 -7.42 -32.27 -10.00
CA MET A 1 -6.03 -31.80 -10.29
C MET A 1 -5.74 -30.69 -9.28
N LEU A 2 -4.57 -30.70 -8.66
CA LEU A 2 -4.19 -29.63 -7.72
C LEU A 2 -3.92 -28.31 -8.48
N PRO A 3 -4.22 -27.15 -7.87
CA PRO A 3 -3.82 -25.87 -8.44
C PRO A 3 -2.30 -25.78 -8.67
N PRO A 4 -1.82 -25.08 -9.70
CA PRO A 4 -0.39 -25.07 -10.07
C PRO A 4 0.56 -24.64 -8.93
N ILE A 5 0.16 -23.68 -8.09
CA ILE A 5 0.95 -23.26 -6.91
C ILE A 5 1.06 -24.43 -5.91
N ILE A 6 -0.02 -25.14 -5.68
CA ILE A 6 -0.05 -26.28 -4.75
C ILE A 6 0.77 -27.43 -5.31
N GLU A 7 0.68 -27.68 -6.62
CA GLU A 7 1.52 -28.68 -7.30
C GLU A 7 3.02 -28.34 -7.16
N PHE A 8 3.38 -27.07 -7.25
CA PHE A 8 4.75 -26.59 -7.01
C PHE A 8 5.22 -26.82 -5.56
N LEU A 9 4.32 -26.66 -4.57
CA LEU A 9 4.65 -26.70 -3.13
C LEU A 9 4.51 -28.10 -2.50
N LYS A 10 3.77 -29.03 -3.09
CA LYS A 10 3.33 -30.28 -2.43
C LYS A 10 4.47 -31.13 -1.85
N ASP A 11 5.58 -31.26 -2.57
CA ASP A 11 6.72 -32.13 -2.21
C ASP A 11 7.89 -31.33 -1.58
N LYS A 12 7.71 -30.02 -1.33
CA LYS A 12 8.73 -29.13 -0.78
C LYS A 12 8.57 -28.94 0.71
N LYS A 13 9.66 -28.75 1.43
CA LYS A 13 9.62 -28.20 2.79
C LYS A 13 9.37 -26.69 2.69
N VAL A 14 8.23 -26.23 3.19
CA VAL A 14 7.78 -24.84 3.04
C VAL A 14 7.82 -24.11 4.36
N LEU A 15 8.51 -22.96 4.40
CA LEU A 15 8.47 -21.99 5.48
C LEU A 15 7.61 -20.80 5.07
N ILE A 16 6.60 -20.48 5.85
CA ILE A 16 5.86 -19.22 5.78
C ILE A 16 6.56 -18.22 6.69
N LEU A 17 7.26 -17.25 6.11
CA LEU A 17 8.09 -16.30 6.84
C LEU A 17 7.37 -14.96 6.98
N GLY A 18 7.00 -14.63 8.23
CA GLY A 18 6.09 -13.54 8.58
C GLY A 18 4.63 -14.00 8.55
N PHE A 19 3.98 -14.12 9.70
CA PHE A 19 2.60 -14.62 9.84
C PHE A 19 1.56 -13.51 10.01
N GLY A 20 1.76 -12.41 9.27
CA GLY A 20 0.81 -11.32 9.10
C GLY A 20 -0.32 -11.66 8.12
N ARG A 21 -0.88 -10.64 7.44
CA ARG A 21 -1.98 -10.80 6.47
C ARG A 21 -1.61 -11.78 5.34
N GLU A 22 -0.49 -11.55 4.65
CA GLU A 22 -0.05 -12.44 3.55
C GLU A 22 0.36 -13.83 4.03
N GLY A 23 1.05 -13.94 5.18
CA GLY A 23 1.43 -15.24 5.72
C GLY A 23 0.21 -16.11 6.07
N LYS A 24 -0.83 -15.52 6.66
CA LYS A 24 -2.10 -16.21 6.95
C LYS A 24 -2.85 -16.61 5.68
N SER A 25 -2.88 -15.73 4.67
CA SER A 25 -3.45 -16.05 3.37
C SER A 25 -2.72 -17.22 2.70
N THR A 26 -1.37 -17.22 2.73
CA THR A 26 -0.55 -18.35 2.23
C THR A 26 -0.87 -19.64 2.98
N TYR A 27 -0.90 -19.59 4.30
CA TYR A 27 -1.24 -20.74 5.14
C TYR A 27 -2.63 -21.30 4.80
N ASN A 28 -3.65 -20.46 4.75
CA ASN A 28 -5.02 -20.87 4.45
C ASN A 28 -5.13 -21.50 3.06
N TYR A 29 -4.46 -20.91 2.06
CA TYR A 29 -4.46 -21.43 0.70
C TYR A 29 -3.77 -22.80 0.62
N ILE A 30 -2.62 -22.99 1.26
CA ILE A 30 -1.93 -24.28 1.29
C ILE A 30 -2.77 -25.32 2.05
N ARG A 31 -3.30 -24.95 3.21
CA ARG A 31 -4.06 -25.84 4.10
C ARG A 31 -5.35 -26.35 3.47
N LYS A 32 -6.00 -25.53 2.64
CA LYS A 32 -7.19 -25.90 1.88
C LYS A 32 -6.98 -27.13 0.99
N TYR A 33 -5.81 -27.25 0.39
CA TYR A 33 -5.49 -28.33 -0.57
C TYR A 33 -4.60 -29.41 -0.03
N LEU A 34 -3.79 -29.10 0.99
CA LEU A 34 -2.83 -29.99 1.62
C LEU A 34 -3.01 -29.96 3.15
N PRO A 35 -4.13 -30.50 3.67
CA PRO A 35 -4.49 -30.40 5.09
C PRO A 35 -3.45 -31.02 6.04
N GLU A 36 -2.78 -32.10 5.64
CA GLU A 36 -1.80 -32.84 6.46
C GLU A 36 -0.34 -32.41 6.20
N LYS A 37 -0.09 -31.46 5.30
CA LYS A 37 1.27 -31.03 4.98
C LYS A 37 1.94 -30.36 6.17
N LEU A 38 3.12 -30.84 6.56
CA LEU A 38 3.95 -30.15 7.55
C LEU A 38 4.43 -28.79 7.00
N LEU A 39 4.15 -27.71 7.73
CA LEU A 39 4.54 -26.34 7.39
C LEU A 39 5.40 -25.74 8.49
N GLY A 40 6.43 -24.98 8.11
CA GLY A 40 7.12 -24.08 9.03
C GLY A 40 6.43 -22.71 9.08
N ILE A 41 6.30 -22.12 10.26
CA ILE A 41 5.93 -20.71 10.46
C ILE A 41 7.07 -20.01 11.17
N GLY A 42 7.67 -19.01 10.53
CA GLY A 42 8.73 -18.15 11.08
C GLY A 42 8.23 -16.72 11.29
N ASP A 43 8.35 -16.18 12.50
CA ASP A 43 7.97 -14.78 12.82
C ASP A 43 8.76 -14.26 14.00
N GLY A 44 9.09 -12.97 14.01
CA GLY A 44 9.76 -12.35 15.16
C GLY A 44 8.92 -12.30 16.44
N ARG A 45 7.61 -12.58 16.36
CA ARG A 45 6.69 -12.69 17.49
C ARG A 45 6.17 -14.11 17.61
N GLU A 46 5.87 -14.55 18.83
CA GLU A 46 5.24 -15.84 19.02
C GLU A 46 3.95 -15.94 18.24
N GLN A 47 3.78 -17.07 17.57
CA GLN A 47 2.59 -17.44 16.82
C GLN A 47 2.04 -18.74 17.37
N LYS A 48 0.73 -18.87 17.38
CA LYS A 48 0.06 -20.13 17.75
C LYS A 48 -1.26 -20.24 17.01
N ILE A 49 -1.44 -21.34 16.34
CA ILE A 49 -2.72 -21.74 15.70
C ILE A 49 -3.03 -23.17 16.13
N ASP A 50 -4.30 -23.55 16.07
CA ASP A 50 -4.75 -24.91 16.39
C ASP A 50 -4.56 -25.82 15.17
N ASP A 51 -3.29 -26.20 14.93
CA ASP A 51 -2.87 -27.08 13.83
C ASP A 51 -1.65 -27.86 14.25
N ASN A 52 -1.78 -29.19 14.33
CA ASN A 52 -0.70 -30.11 14.73
C ASN A 52 0.36 -30.31 13.64
N ASN A 53 0.11 -29.91 12.39
CA ASN A 53 1.01 -30.03 11.26
C ASN A 53 1.79 -28.73 11.00
N VAL A 54 2.12 -27.99 12.07
CA VAL A 54 2.91 -26.76 12.02
C VAL A 54 4.09 -26.83 12.99
N GLU A 55 5.26 -26.50 12.49
CA GLU A 55 6.46 -26.23 13.28
C GLU A 55 6.68 -24.72 13.40
N TYR A 56 6.93 -24.23 14.62
CA TYR A 56 7.12 -22.82 14.89
C TYR A 56 8.60 -22.47 15.04
N TYR A 57 9.04 -21.46 14.35
CA TYR A 57 10.37 -20.86 14.35
C TYR A 57 10.21 -19.37 14.68
N CYS A 58 9.88 -19.06 15.95
CA CYS A 58 9.51 -17.72 16.39
C CYS A 58 10.56 -17.14 17.35
N GLY A 59 10.58 -15.80 17.47
CA GLY A 59 11.51 -15.09 18.33
C GLY A 59 12.66 -14.44 17.56
N GLU A 60 13.72 -14.04 18.25
CA GLU A 60 14.80 -13.21 17.70
C GLU A 60 15.61 -13.92 16.59
N ASP A 61 15.70 -15.23 16.65
CA ASP A 61 16.51 -16.07 15.73
C ASP A 61 15.70 -16.67 14.57
N TYR A 62 14.43 -16.29 14.38
CA TYR A 62 13.54 -16.89 13.39
C TYR A 62 14.10 -16.92 11.95
N LEU A 63 14.96 -15.98 11.60
CA LEU A 63 15.62 -15.91 10.29
C LEU A 63 16.74 -16.94 10.12
N SER A 64 17.33 -17.45 11.21
CA SER A 64 18.42 -18.44 11.14
C SER A 64 17.97 -19.81 10.61
N HIS A 65 16.67 -20.04 10.56
CA HIS A 65 16.09 -21.34 10.17
C HIS A 65 15.76 -21.46 8.68
N ILE A 66 15.97 -20.41 7.88
CA ILE A 66 15.62 -20.35 6.45
C ILE A 66 16.21 -21.55 5.66
N GLY A 67 17.47 -21.89 5.91
CA GLY A 67 18.17 -23.00 5.22
C GLY A 67 17.66 -24.41 5.54
N LYS A 68 16.68 -24.58 6.42
CA LYS A 68 16.03 -25.88 6.66
C LYS A 68 14.93 -26.21 5.65
N PHE A 69 14.60 -25.26 4.76
CA PHE A 69 13.44 -25.31 3.88
C PHE A 69 13.82 -25.17 2.41
N ASP A 70 13.12 -25.93 1.57
CA ASP A 70 13.29 -25.85 0.11
C ASP A 70 12.69 -24.57 -0.46
N VAL A 71 11.56 -24.10 0.15
CA VAL A 71 10.83 -22.88 -0.27
C VAL A 71 10.51 -22.03 0.94
N VAL A 72 10.84 -20.74 0.84
CA VAL A 72 10.50 -19.71 1.82
C VAL A 72 9.50 -18.74 1.19
N MET A 73 8.27 -18.75 1.71
CA MET A 73 7.21 -17.80 1.36
C MET A 73 7.36 -16.54 2.23
N LYS A 74 8.14 -15.58 1.74
CA LYS A 74 8.51 -14.36 2.48
C LYS A 74 7.39 -13.32 2.43
N SER A 75 6.92 -12.88 3.60
CA SER A 75 6.05 -11.71 3.71
C SER A 75 6.84 -10.41 3.48
N PRO A 76 6.22 -9.36 2.87
CA PRO A 76 6.91 -8.12 2.48
C PRO A 76 7.63 -7.40 3.62
N GLY A 77 7.05 -7.42 4.83
CA GLY A 77 7.61 -6.71 6.00
C GLY A 77 8.89 -7.31 6.59
N ILE A 78 9.35 -8.46 6.10
CA ILE A 78 10.57 -9.10 6.60
C ILE A 78 11.77 -8.61 5.77
N SER A 79 12.75 -8.00 6.41
CA SER A 79 13.99 -7.56 5.74
C SER A 79 15.04 -8.66 5.72
N PHE A 80 15.70 -8.80 4.57
CA PHE A 80 16.83 -9.71 4.38
C PHE A 80 18.17 -8.96 4.28
N VAL A 81 18.24 -7.71 4.75
CA VAL A 81 19.46 -6.89 4.67
C VAL A 81 20.69 -7.57 5.28
N ASN A 82 20.50 -8.33 6.36
CA ASN A 82 21.54 -9.06 7.08
C ASN A 82 21.35 -10.58 7.04
N VAL A 83 20.61 -11.08 6.05
CA VAL A 83 20.33 -12.51 5.92
C VAL A 83 21.07 -13.08 4.71
N ASP A 84 21.87 -14.10 4.94
CA ASP A 84 22.46 -14.88 3.87
C ASP A 84 21.53 -16.07 3.57
N VAL A 85 20.97 -16.06 2.37
CA VAL A 85 20.08 -17.11 1.89
C VAL A 85 20.93 -18.21 1.26
N PRO A 86 20.81 -19.48 1.72
CA PRO A 86 21.50 -20.59 1.07
C PRO A 86 21.07 -20.76 -0.39
N ASP A 87 22.00 -21.18 -1.27
CA ASP A 87 21.77 -21.28 -2.72
C ASP A 87 20.67 -22.30 -3.08
N ASP A 88 20.46 -23.32 -2.25
CA ASP A 88 19.45 -24.36 -2.40
C ASP A 88 18.05 -23.95 -1.87
N THR A 89 17.93 -22.80 -1.23
CA THR A 89 16.66 -22.28 -0.71
C THR A 89 15.99 -21.34 -1.71
N TYR A 90 14.80 -21.70 -2.17
CA TYR A 90 14.01 -20.86 -3.07
C TYR A 90 13.17 -19.85 -2.28
N VAL A 91 13.64 -18.61 -2.17
CA VAL A 91 12.86 -17.52 -1.59
C VAL A 91 11.90 -16.94 -2.64
N THR A 92 10.63 -16.85 -2.29
CA THR A 92 9.54 -16.32 -3.13
C THR A 92 8.50 -15.60 -2.26
N CYS A 93 7.45 -15.10 -2.86
CA CYS A 93 6.30 -14.47 -2.18
C CYS A 93 5.00 -14.78 -2.92
N GLN A 94 3.86 -14.44 -2.32
CA GLN A 94 2.56 -14.63 -2.96
C GLN A 94 2.50 -13.97 -4.34
N THR A 95 2.99 -12.73 -4.43
CA THR A 95 2.96 -11.94 -5.67
C THR A 95 3.72 -12.64 -6.80
N ASP A 96 4.91 -13.19 -6.52
CA ASP A 96 5.69 -13.93 -7.53
C ASP A 96 4.96 -15.18 -8.02
N LEU A 97 4.40 -15.97 -7.11
CA LEU A 97 3.66 -17.18 -7.48
C LEU A 97 2.35 -16.84 -8.21
N PHE A 98 1.67 -15.77 -7.83
CA PHE A 98 0.49 -15.28 -8.54
C PHE A 98 0.83 -14.85 -9.97
N LEU A 99 1.89 -14.05 -10.14
CA LEU A 99 2.35 -13.62 -11.46
C LEU A 99 2.66 -14.82 -12.36
N LYS A 100 3.23 -15.88 -11.81
CA LYS A 100 3.61 -17.08 -12.55
C LYS A 100 2.44 -17.97 -12.91
N TYR A 101 1.50 -18.17 -11.98
CA TYR A 101 0.53 -19.26 -12.08
C TYR A 101 -0.92 -18.84 -12.28
N ALA A 102 -1.29 -17.58 -11.98
CA ALA A 102 -2.65 -17.12 -12.26
C ALA A 102 -2.88 -17.08 -13.78
N PRO A 103 -4.03 -17.60 -14.29
CA PRO A 103 -4.29 -17.68 -15.72
C PRO A 103 -4.63 -16.33 -16.36
N CYS A 104 -5.11 -15.37 -15.58
CA CYS A 104 -5.55 -14.06 -16.02
C CYS A 104 -4.43 -13.17 -16.59
N LYS A 105 -4.81 -12.10 -17.30
CA LYS A 105 -3.88 -11.00 -17.61
C LYS A 105 -3.59 -10.17 -16.37
N LYS A 106 -2.38 -9.63 -16.26
CA LYS A 106 -1.90 -8.89 -15.08
C LYS A 106 -1.41 -7.51 -15.48
N ILE A 107 -1.90 -6.49 -14.78
CA ILE A 107 -1.38 -5.12 -14.79
C ILE A 107 -0.73 -4.86 -13.43
N GLY A 108 0.58 -4.73 -13.37
CA GLY A 108 1.31 -4.44 -12.14
C GLY A 108 1.67 -2.96 -12.04
N VAL A 109 1.45 -2.36 -10.88
CA VAL A 109 1.75 -0.94 -10.62
C VAL A 109 2.71 -0.82 -9.45
N THR A 110 3.89 -0.24 -9.70
CA THR A 110 4.88 0.09 -8.66
C THR A 110 5.38 1.52 -8.79
N GLY A 111 6.15 1.95 -7.83
CA GLY A 111 6.78 3.26 -7.72
C GLY A 111 6.98 3.66 -6.27
N SER A 112 7.62 4.79 -6.01
CA SER A 112 7.67 5.35 -4.67
C SER A 112 6.33 5.98 -4.31
N LYS A 113 5.81 6.87 -5.12
CA LYS A 113 4.51 7.54 -4.96
C LYS A 113 3.58 7.25 -6.14
N GLY A 114 2.27 7.46 -5.96
CA GLY A 114 1.25 7.33 -7.01
C GLY A 114 0.74 5.91 -7.28
N LYS A 115 1.32 4.85 -6.69
CA LYS A 115 0.90 3.46 -6.90
C LYS A 115 -0.61 3.25 -6.73
N THR A 116 -1.12 3.62 -5.57
CA THR A 116 -2.52 3.40 -5.19
C THR A 116 -3.48 4.19 -6.09
N THR A 117 -3.15 5.44 -6.39
CA THR A 117 -3.96 6.26 -7.31
C THR A 117 -3.98 5.63 -8.69
N THR A 118 -2.80 5.32 -9.25
CA THR A 118 -2.68 4.71 -10.58
C THR A 118 -3.40 3.36 -10.66
N SER A 119 -3.21 2.46 -9.69
CA SER A 119 -3.86 1.14 -9.71
C SER A 119 -5.38 1.24 -9.56
N THR A 120 -5.86 2.12 -8.67
CA THR A 120 -7.31 2.35 -8.50
C THR A 120 -7.95 2.96 -9.74
N LEU A 121 -7.29 3.95 -10.37
CA LEU A 121 -7.78 4.56 -11.59
C LEU A 121 -7.77 3.56 -12.76
N THR A 122 -6.71 2.75 -12.89
CA THR A 122 -6.64 1.68 -13.90
C THR A 122 -7.81 0.71 -13.74
N TYR A 123 -8.05 0.23 -12.53
CA TYR A 123 -9.18 -0.64 -12.21
C TYR A 123 -10.53 0.01 -12.56
N LYS A 124 -10.77 1.25 -12.12
CA LYS A 124 -12.02 1.97 -12.40
C LYS A 124 -12.24 2.21 -13.90
N MET A 125 -11.19 2.54 -14.65
CA MET A 125 -11.27 2.70 -16.10
C MET A 125 -11.59 1.38 -16.81
N LEU A 126 -11.00 0.25 -16.39
CA LEU A 126 -11.33 -1.08 -16.91
C LEU A 126 -12.81 -1.44 -16.63
N CYS A 127 -13.28 -1.22 -15.39
CA CYS A 127 -14.70 -1.42 -15.04
C CYS A 127 -15.63 -0.57 -15.89
N ALA A 128 -15.31 0.72 -16.11
CA ALA A 128 -16.09 1.60 -16.98
C ALA A 128 -16.07 1.14 -18.45
N GLY A 129 -15.00 0.46 -18.86
CA GLY A 129 -14.87 -0.22 -20.15
C GLY A 129 -15.65 -1.52 -20.26
N GLY A 130 -16.27 -2.00 -19.18
CA GLY A 130 -16.96 -3.30 -19.14
C GLY A 130 -16.02 -4.50 -19.06
N VAL A 131 -14.76 -4.29 -18.69
CA VAL A 131 -13.75 -5.34 -18.51
C VAL A 131 -13.91 -5.99 -17.14
N ASP A 132 -13.98 -7.31 -17.08
CA ASP A 132 -14.01 -8.07 -15.82
C ASP A 132 -12.60 -8.04 -15.19
N CYS A 133 -12.46 -7.36 -14.07
CA CYS A 133 -11.17 -7.13 -13.44
C CYS A 133 -11.28 -7.03 -11.92
N GLU A 134 -10.15 -7.29 -11.23
CA GLU A 134 -10.02 -7.20 -9.78
C GLU A 134 -8.80 -6.35 -9.39
N LEU A 135 -8.95 -5.57 -8.31
CA LEU A 135 -7.88 -4.77 -7.71
C LEU A 135 -7.37 -5.47 -6.45
N MET A 136 -6.06 -5.76 -6.40
CA MET A 136 -5.45 -6.55 -5.32
C MET A 136 -3.99 -6.17 -5.03
N GLY A 137 -3.38 -6.83 -4.07
CA GLY A 137 -1.96 -6.72 -3.76
C GLY A 137 -1.65 -5.92 -2.49
N ASN A 138 -0.75 -4.94 -2.58
CA ASN A 138 -0.35 -4.11 -1.43
C ASN A 138 -1.51 -3.30 -0.84
N MET A 139 -2.45 -2.92 -1.69
CA MET A 139 -3.75 -2.40 -1.32
C MET A 139 -4.82 -3.46 -1.57
N GLY A 140 -5.82 -3.54 -0.70
CA GLY A 140 -6.87 -4.58 -0.78
C GLY A 140 -6.50 -5.88 -0.08
N LEU A 141 -6.93 -7.00 -0.64
CA LEU A 141 -6.65 -8.34 -0.10
C LEU A 141 -5.37 -8.94 -0.72
N PRO A 142 -4.72 -9.89 -0.02
CA PRO A 142 -3.62 -10.65 -0.56
C PRO A 142 -4.00 -11.36 -1.87
N VAL A 143 -3.07 -11.43 -2.80
CA VAL A 143 -3.35 -11.96 -4.15
C VAL A 143 -3.81 -13.43 -4.17
N LEU A 144 -3.39 -14.24 -3.20
CA LEU A 144 -3.83 -15.64 -3.12
C LEU A 144 -5.29 -15.80 -2.67
N ASP A 145 -5.87 -14.78 -2.02
CA ASP A 145 -7.30 -14.81 -1.65
C ASP A 145 -8.21 -14.71 -2.87
N TYR A 146 -7.68 -14.20 -4.01
CA TYR A 146 -8.40 -14.05 -5.27
C TYR A 146 -8.05 -15.11 -6.33
N ILE A 147 -6.98 -15.88 -6.14
CA ILE A 147 -6.41 -16.68 -7.24
C ILE A 147 -7.39 -17.66 -7.87
N GLU A 148 -8.34 -18.19 -7.10
CA GLU A 148 -9.33 -19.14 -7.58
C GLU A 148 -10.43 -18.50 -8.42
N GLU A 149 -10.62 -17.19 -8.27
CA GLU A 149 -11.61 -16.41 -9.04
C GLU A 149 -11.03 -15.87 -10.34
N MET A 150 -9.69 -15.96 -10.50
CA MET A 150 -9.00 -15.47 -11.69
C MET A 150 -9.10 -16.47 -12.84
N THR A 151 -9.81 -16.11 -13.89
CA THR A 151 -9.93 -16.84 -15.15
C THR A 151 -9.11 -16.17 -16.26
N GLU A 152 -8.94 -16.82 -17.41
CA GLU A 152 -8.20 -16.27 -18.56
C GLU A 152 -8.81 -14.97 -19.10
N ASP A 153 -10.12 -14.78 -18.94
CA ASP A 153 -10.86 -13.59 -19.40
C ASP A 153 -10.77 -12.40 -18.45
N LYS A 154 -10.32 -12.62 -17.21
CA LYS A 154 -10.18 -11.55 -16.20
C LYS A 154 -8.85 -10.81 -16.30
N ILE A 155 -8.85 -9.60 -15.72
CA ILE A 155 -7.62 -8.81 -15.54
C ILE A 155 -7.38 -8.59 -14.04
N ALA A 156 -6.20 -8.95 -13.56
CA ALA A 156 -5.72 -8.57 -12.23
C ALA A 156 -4.96 -7.25 -12.31
N VAL A 157 -5.45 -6.21 -11.63
CA VAL A 157 -4.71 -4.96 -11.37
C VAL A 157 -4.05 -5.10 -10.00
N ILE A 158 -2.71 -5.11 -9.98
CA ILE A 158 -1.95 -5.46 -8.78
C ILE A 158 -1.10 -4.27 -8.35
N GLU A 159 -1.42 -3.68 -7.19
CA GLU A 159 -0.49 -2.75 -6.55
C GLU A 159 0.68 -3.53 -5.96
N MET A 160 1.91 -3.21 -6.35
CA MET A 160 3.11 -3.93 -5.95
C MET A 160 4.09 -3.01 -5.23
N SER A 161 4.34 -3.28 -3.95
CA SER A 161 5.40 -2.60 -3.20
C SER A 161 6.79 -3.08 -3.62
N SER A 162 7.84 -2.31 -3.30
CA SER A 162 9.22 -2.75 -3.50
C SER A 162 9.53 -4.02 -2.69
N HIS A 163 8.97 -4.16 -1.51
CA HIS A 163 9.13 -5.34 -0.64
C HIS A 163 8.52 -6.62 -1.25
N GLN A 164 7.38 -6.48 -1.95
CA GLN A 164 6.75 -7.60 -2.68
C GLN A 164 7.54 -7.98 -3.93
N LEU A 165 8.17 -6.98 -4.57
CA LEU A 165 8.97 -7.19 -5.79
C LEU A 165 10.38 -7.72 -5.52
N GLU A 166 10.89 -7.65 -4.29
CA GLU A 166 12.29 -7.95 -3.95
C GLU A 166 12.78 -9.31 -4.45
N PHE A 167 11.95 -10.34 -4.32
CA PHE A 167 12.29 -11.71 -4.73
C PHE A 167 11.42 -12.24 -5.88
N THR A 168 10.73 -11.34 -6.62
CA THR A 168 9.96 -11.77 -7.79
C THR A 168 10.87 -12.12 -8.96
N ARG A 169 10.52 -13.21 -9.64
CA ARG A 169 11.17 -13.73 -10.85
C ARG A 169 10.21 -13.76 -12.04
N ASN A 170 9.05 -13.15 -11.86
CA ASN A 170 8.02 -13.03 -12.88
C ASN A 170 7.54 -11.58 -12.93
N SER A 171 7.17 -11.12 -14.12
CA SER A 171 6.66 -9.75 -14.34
C SER A 171 5.25 -9.80 -14.91
N PRO A 172 4.40 -8.78 -14.64
CA PRO A 172 3.06 -8.70 -15.21
C PRO A 172 3.08 -8.45 -16.72
N ASP A 173 1.95 -8.70 -17.40
CA ASP A 173 1.79 -8.44 -18.84
C ASP A 173 1.93 -6.95 -19.18
N VAL A 174 1.38 -6.09 -18.33
CA VAL A 174 1.55 -4.64 -18.38
C VAL A 174 2.14 -4.18 -17.05
N SER A 175 3.29 -3.54 -17.10
CA SER A 175 3.98 -2.98 -15.94
C SER A 175 3.92 -1.47 -15.94
N ILE A 176 3.63 -0.85 -14.80
CA ILE A 176 3.68 0.60 -14.60
C ILE A 176 4.68 0.93 -13.50
N LEU A 177 5.67 1.76 -13.81
CA LEU A 177 6.61 2.34 -12.85
C LEU A 177 6.40 3.86 -12.79
N THR A 178 5.72 4.33 -11.75
CA THR A 178 5.30 5.73 -11.64
C THR A 178 6.46 6.67 -11.37
N ASN A 179 7.35 6.35 -10.42
CA ASN A 179 8.53 7.15 -10.06
C ASN A 179 9.44 6.38 -9.10
N ILE A 180 10.66 6.88 -8.95
CA ILE A 180 11.66 6.38 -8.01
C ILE A 180 12.18 7.55 -7.17
N TYR A 181 11.92 7.53 -5.85
CA TYR A 181 12.46 8.44 -4.84
C TYR A 181 13.01 7.61 -3.69
N GLU A 182 13.91 8.16 -2.91
CA GLU A 182 14.49 7.48 -1.74
C GLU A 182 13.41 7.14 -0.70
N GLU A 183 13.27 5.84 -0.43
CA GLU A 183 12.37 5.28 0.61
C GLU A 183 12.93 3.93 1.09
N HIS A 184 12.71 3.57 2.35
CA HIS A 184 12.99 2.25 2.92
C HIS A 184 14.43 1.72 2.71
N LEU A 185 15.44 2.60 2.65
CA LEU A 185 16.82 2.22 2.30
C LEU A 185 17.43 1.22 3.29
N GLU A 186 17.00 1.28 4.55
CA GLU A 186 17.42 0.37 5.62
C GLU A 186 16.94 -1.08 5.44
N HIS A 187 15.94 -1.29 4.60
CA HIS A 187 15.37 -2.61 4.32
C HIS A 187 16.22 -3.42 3.32
N TYR A 188 16.98 -2.74 2.47
CA TYR A 188 17.63 -3.35 1.31
C TYR A 188 19.13 -3.43 1.45
N LYS A 189 19.70 -4.59 1.09
CA LYS A 189 21.16 -4.73 0.92
C LYS A 189 21.62 -3.77 -0.20
N GLY A 190 22.53 -2.85 0.12
CA GLY A 190 22.98 -1.80 -0.81
C GLY A 190 22.07 -0.56 -0.89
N GLY A 191 21.15 -0.37 0.07
CA GLY A 191 20.33 0.83 0.20
C GLY A 191 19.54 1.17 -1.06
N MET A 192 19.76 2.36 -1.63
CA MET A 192 19.04 2.83 -2.83
C MET A 192 19.18 1.88 -4.03
N THR A 193 20.35 1.28 -4.25
CA THR A 193 20.54 0.31 -5.34
C THR A 193 19.66 -0.93 -5.16
N GLY A 194 19.59 -1.48 -3.95
CA GLY A 194 18.72 -2.62 -3.62
C GLY A 194 17.24 -2.28 -3.79
N TYR A 195 16.83 -1.11 -3.31
CA TYR A 195 15.46 -0.61 -3.45
C TYR A 195 15.03 -0.46 -4.92
N VAL A 196 15.87 0.17 -5.74
CA VAL A 196 15.59 0.33 -7.16
C VAL A 196 15.57 -1.03 -7.87
N ASN A 197 16.54 -1.89 -7.58
CA ASN A 197 16.60 -3.23 -8.14
C ASN A 197 15.35 -4.06 -7.84
N SER A 198 14.82 -3.95 -6.62
CA SER A 198 13.53 -4.56 -6.26
C SER A 198 12.40 -4.09 -7.17
N LYS A 199 12.24 -2.77 -7.34
CA LYS A 199 11.16 -2.22 -8.20
C LYS A 199 11.32 -2.63 -9.66
N LEU A 200 12.54 -2.68 -10.17
CA LEU A 200 12.81 -3.06 -11.55
C LEU A 200 12.49 -4.53 -11.87
N ASN A 201 12.29 -5.39 -10.86
CA ASN A 201 11.78 -6.74 -11.11
C ASN A 201 10.38 -6.74 -11.75
N ILE A 202 9.64 -5.64 -11.68
CA ILE A 202 8.36 -5.48 -12.38
C ILE A 202 8.50 -5.58 -13.91
N VAL A 203 9.67 -5.28 -14.46
CA VAL A 203 9.93 -5.28 -15.91
C VAL A 203 10.97 -6.31 -16.34
N ARG A 204 11.88 -6.73 -15.47
CA ARG A 204 13.05 -7.58 -15.83
C ARG A 204 12.72 -8.90 -16.49
N HIS A 205 11.55 -9.47 -16.19
CA HIS A 205 11.12 -10.78 -16.68
C HIS A 205 10.06 -10.67 -17.78
N GLN A 206 9.83 -9.46 -18.32
CA GLN A 206 8.96 -9.25 -19.46
C GLN A 206 9.63 -9.69 -20.77
N ASN A 207 8.79 -9.99 -21.76
CA ASN A 207 9.18 -10.30 -23.14
C ASN A 207 8.52 -9.33 -24.13
N GLU A 208 8.72 -9.56 -25.43
CA GLU A 208 8.23 -8.70 -26.51
C GLU A 208 6.70 -8.56 -26.59
N ASN A 209 5.95 -9.47 -25.99
CA ASN A 209 4.49 -9.42 -25.96
C ASN A 209 3.94 -8.56 -24.79
N ASN A 210 4.82 -8.11 -23.90
CA ASN A 210 4.47 -7.33 -22.73
C ASN A 210 4.62 -5.82 -22.98
N THR A 211 4.10 -5.01 -22.08
CA THR A 211 4.22 -3.54 -22.13
C THR A 211 4.80 -3.02 -20.82
N PHE A 212 5.75 -2.12 -20.93
CA PHE A 212 6.33 -1.38 -19.82
C PHE A 212 6.03 0.11 -19.93
N ILE A 213 5.24 0.65 -19.03
CA ILE A 213 4.86 2.06 -18.92
C ILE A 213 5.69 2.69 -17.79
N TYR A 214 6.39 3.78 -18.07
CA TYR A 214 7.27 4.40 -17.09
C TYR A 214 7.25 5.93 -17.16
N ASN A 215 7.76 6.57 -16.10
CA ASN A 215 7.88 8.02 -16.02
C ASN A 215 8.97 8.55 -16.96
N GLY A 216 8.57 9.01 -18.13
CA GLY A 216 9.46 9.60 -19.13
C GLY A 216 9.98 10.99 -18.75
N THR A 217 9.35 11.68 -17.80
CA THR A 217 9.81 12.96 -17.26
C THR A 217 11.00 12.78 -16.32
N GLN A 218 10.93 11.82 -15.41
CA GLN A 218 12.01 11.48 -14.50
C GLN A 218 13.14 10.73 -15.22
N GLY A 219 12.75 9.86 -16.18
CA GLY A 219 13.65 8.91 -16.80
C GLY A 219 14.05 7.77 -15.85
N LEU A 220 14.80 6.81 -16.36
CA LEU A 220 15.27 5.65 -15.59
C LEU A 220 16.79 5.51 -15.57
N SER A 221 17.51 6.35 -16.29
CA SER A 221 18.96 6.43 -16.19
C SER A 221 19.34 7.09 -14.84
N PRO A 222 20.27 6.55 -14.06
CA PRO A 222 21.22 5.47 -14.40
C PRO A 222 20.74 4.05 -13.99
N TYR A 223 19.48 3.85 -13.62
CA TYR A 223 19.02 2.63 -12.97
C TYR A 223 18.71 1.47 -13.95
N LEU A 224 18.26 1.81 -15.17
CA LEU A 224 17.85 0.82 -16.18
C LEU A 224 18.30 1.27 -17.57
N ASP A 225 18.98 0.37 -18.27
CA ASP A 225 19.19 0.53 -19.72
C ASP A 225 17.92 0.11 -20.46
N LEU A 226 17.22 1.10 -21.00
CA LEU A 226 15.99 0.87 -21.76
C LEU A 226 16.21 0.06 -23.04
N ASN A 227 17.42 0.04 -23.60
CA ASN A 227 17.73 -0.80 -24.77
C ASN A 227 17.78 -2.30 -24.41
N ALA A 228 17.98 -2.62 -23.14
CA ALA A 228 17.97 -3.99 -22.65
C ALA A 228 16.54 -4.49 -22.28
N VAL A 229 15.55 -3.60 -22.25
CA VAL A 229 14.15 -3.95 -21.99
C VAL A 229 13.56 -4.63 -23.22
N LYS A 230 13.05 -5.86 -23.06
CA LYS A 230 12.50 -6.66 -24.16
C LYS A 230 11.07 -6.27 -24.53
N SER A 231 10.31 -5.77 -23.56
CA SER A 231 8.91 -5.38 -23.76
C SER A 231 8.77 -4.05 -24.49
N ASN A 232 7.57 -3.78 -24.99
CA ASN A 232 7.23 -2.47 -25.58
C ASN A 232 7.25 -1.39 -24.49
N ALA A 233 8.30 -0.56 -24.46
CA ALA A 233 8.49 0.49 -23.47
C ALA A 233 7.80 1.79 -23.90
N ILE A 234 6.90 2.32 -23.07
CA ILE A 234 6.13 3.54 -23.27
C ILE A 234 6.54 4.56 -22.21
N ALA A 235 7.19 5.62 -22.63
CA ALA A 235 7.50 6.75 -21.76
C ALA A 235 6.27 7.66 -21.64
N VAL A 236 5.76 7.84 -20.44
CA VAL A 236 4.69 8.81 -20.13
C VAL A 236 5.33 10.07 -19.55
N LYS A 237 5.14 11.21 -20.20
CA LYS A 237 5.67 12.51 -19.78
C LYS A 237 4.56 13.37 -19.20
N LYS A 238 4.92 14.29 -18.31
CA LYS A 238 3.97 15.21 -17.68
C LYS A 238 3.20 16.08 -18.67
N ASP A 239 3.83 16.41 -19.82
CA ASP A 239 3.27 17.26 -20.86
C ASP A 239 2.48 16.47 -21.92
N ASP A 240 2.41 15.14 -21.82
CA ASP A 240 1.61 14.33 -22.74
C ASP A 240 0.13 14.73 -22.64
N SER A 241 -0.55 14.81 -23.79
CA SER A 241 -1.96 15.17 -23.82
C SER A 241 -2.84 14.00 -23.41
N LEU A 242 -3.88 14.30 -22.61
CA LEU A 242 -5.02 13.41 -22.43
C LEU A 242 -6.10 13.77 -23.47
N PRO A 243 -6.85 12.79 -23.98
CA PRO A 243 -7.97 13.06 -24.91
C PRO A 243 -9.22 13.61 -24.20
N PHE A 244 -9.14 13.94 -22.91
CA PHE A 244 -10.19 14.51 -22.07
C PHE A 244 -9.60 15.40 -20.98
N GLU A 245 -10.42 16.29 -20.44
CA GLU A 245 -10.07 17.15 -19.30
C GLU A 245 -10.35 16.45 -17.96
N ILE A 246 -9.58 16.81 -16.93
CA ILE A 246 -9.74 16.32 -15.56
C ILE A 246 -10.34 17.46 -14.73
N ASP A 247 -11.66 17.42 -14.51
CA ASP A 247 -12.39 18.41 -13.69
C ASP A 247 -12.67 17.89 -12.27
N ASN A 248 -12.09 16.75 -11.89
CA ASN A 248 -12.34 16.12 -10.59
C ASN A 248 -11.38 16.68 -9.52
N ILE A 249 -11.96 17.26 -8.46
CA ILE A 249 -11.21 17.85 -7.34
C ILE A 249 -10.30 16.85 -6.62
N HIS A 250 -10.68 15.55 -6.58
CA HIS A 250 -9.88 14.49 -5.97
C HIS A 250 -8.63 14.14 -6.78
N LEU A 251 -8.58 14.58 -8.03
CA LEU A 251 -7.48 14.38 -8.97
C LEU A 251 -6.79 15.70 -9.35
N ALA A 252 -7.01 16.75 -8.58
CA ALA A 252 -6.34 18.02 -8.78
C ALA A 252 -4.83 17.90 -8.59
N GLY A 253 -4.07 18.64 -9.41
CA GLY A 253 -2.62 18.71 -9.35
C GLY A 253 -1.90 17.87 -10.39
N GLU A 254 -0.67 18.30 -10.70
CA GLU A 254 0.15 17.74 -11.78
C GLU A 254 0.52 16.26 -11.54
N HIS A 255 0.73 15.88 -10.28
CA HIS A 255 1.06 14.49 -9.92
C HIS A 255 -0.12 13.53 -10.18
N ASN A 256 -1.34 13.94 -9.85
CA ASN A 256 -2.53 13.13 -10.13
C ASN A 256 -2.81 13.04 -11.65
N ARG A 257 -2.55 14.13 -12.39
CA ARG A 257 -2.62 14.09 -13.85
C ARG A 257 -1.67 13.03 -14.44
N HIS A 258 -0.46 12.90 -13.89
CA HIS A 258 0.47 11.84 -14.27
C HIS A 258 -0.06 10.46 -13.98
N ASP A 259 -0.67 10.26 -12.79
CA ASP A 259 -1.29 8.99 -12.39
C ASP A 259 -2.46 8.62 -13.34
N VAL A 260 -3.25 9.61 -13.78
CA VAL A 260 -4.30 9.42 -14.79
C VAL A 260 -3.71 9.01 -16.15
N LEU A 261 -2.61 9.64 -16.60
CA LEU A 261 -1.91 9.28 -17.83
C LEU A 261 -1.43 7.83 -17.82
N TYR A 262 -0.82 7.37 -16.72
CA TYR A 262 -0.40 5.98 -16.58
C TYR A 262 -1.60 5.03 -16.65
N ALA A 263 -2.64 5.32 -15.87
CA ALA A 263 -3.85 4.50 -15.81
C ALA A 263 -4.53 4.39 -17.18
N PHE A 264 -4.71 5.51 -17.88
CA PHE A 264 -5.32 5.53 -19.21
C PHE A 264 -4.47 4.80 -20.25
N THR A 265 -3.13 5.01 -20.23
CA THR A 265 -2.21 4.30 -21.13
C THR A 265 -2.30 2.78 -20.93
N ALA A 266 -2.44 2.30 -19.69
CA ALA A 266 -2.59 0.88 -19.41
C ALA A 266 -3.98 0.36 -19.79
N ALA A 267 -5.06 1.04 -19.39
CA ALA A 267 -6.44 0.61 -19.65
C ALA A 267 -6.79 0.59 -21.14
N SER A 268 -6.26 1.54 -21.93
CA SER A 268 -6.47 1.57 -23.38
C SER A 268 -5.89 0.36 -24.13
N LYS A 269 -4.90 -0.36 -23.54
CA LYS A 269 -4.42 -1.65 -24.08
C LYS A 269 -5.46 -2.75 -24.05
N PHE A 270 -6.50 -2.58 -23.24
CA PHE A 270 -7.61 -3.51 -23.08
C PHE A 270 -8.92 -2.97 -23.66
N GLY A 271 -8.84 -1.98 -24.56
CA GLY A 271 -9.97 -1.47 -25.32
C GLY A 271 -10.80 -0.38 -24.64
N VAL A 272 -10.34 0.16 -23.51
CA VAL A 272 -11.03 1.28 -22.84
C VAL A 272 -10.92 2.54 -23.70
N THR A 273 -12.09 3.12 -24.03
CA THR A 273 -12.15 4.38 -24.82
C THR A 273 -11.93 5.62 -23.96
N SER A 274 -11.70 6.76 -24.61
CA SER A 274 -11.53 8.05 -23.93
C SER A 274 -12.78 8.45 -23.15
N GLU A 275 -13.97 8.18 -23.67
CA GLU A 275 -15.24 8.49 -23.03
C GLU A 275 -15.46 7.64 -21.77
N GLN A 276 -15.11 6.34 -21.84
CA GLN A 276 -15.20 5.42 -20.70
C GLN A 276 -14.18 5.82 -19.60
N ALA A 277 -12.96 6.15 -20.00
CA ALA A 277 -11.93 6.64 -19.08
C ALA A 277 -12.35 7.96 -18.42
N LYS A 278 -12.88 8.93 -19.21
CA LYS A 278 -13.40 10.18 -18.65
C LYS A 278 -14.50 9.93 -17.64
N LYS A 279 -15.46 9.05 -17.95
CA LYS A 279 -16.52 8.68 -17.01
C LYS A 279 -15.94 8.16 -15.69
N ALA A 280 -14.94 7.27 -15.73
CA ALA A 280 -14.28 6.74 -14.54
C ALA A 280 -13.58 7.86 -13.72
N ILE A 281 -13.03 8.87 -14.40
CA ILE A 281 -12.41 10.05 -13.76
C ILE A 281 -13.49 10.95 -13.13
N ASP A 282 -14.57 11.22 -13.82
CA ASP A 282 -15.66 12.09 -13.32
C ASP A 282 -16.34 11.45 -12.08
N ASP A 283 -16.50 10.12 -12.10
CA ASP A 283 -17.10 9.33 -11.01
C ASP A 283 -16.10 9.00 -9.87
N PHE A 284 -14.85 9.46 -9.93
CA PHE A 284 -13.85 9.13 -8.93
C PHE A 284 -14.02 9.95 -7.65
N GLU A 285 -14.37 9.31 -6.56
CA GLU A 285 -14.61 9.92 -5.24
C GLU A 285 -13.36 9.98 -4.34
N GLY A 286 -12.17 9.77 -4.90
CA GLY A 286 -10.94 9.65 -4.13
C GLY A 286 -10.63 8.20 -3.71
N ILE A 287 -9.63 8.06 -2.87
CA ILE A 287 -9.20 6.78 -2.32
C ILE A 287 -9.63 6.72 -0.85
N GLU A 288 -10.35 5.67 -0.48
CA GLU A 288 -10.78 5.47 0.91
C GLU A 288 -9.59 5.56 1.87
N HIS A 289 -9.75 6.28 2.96
CA HIS A 289 -8.72 6.52 3.99
C HIS A 289 -7.49 7.34 3.54
N ARG A 290 -7.51 7.92 2.34
CA ARG A 290 -6.45 8.81 1.84
C ARG A 290 -7.04 10.16 1.42
N MET A 291 -6.87 11.17 2.25
CA MET A 291 -7.46 12.49 2.01
C MET A 291 -8.95 12.42 1.63
N GLU A 292 -9.64 11.38 2.09
CA GLU A 292 -11.03 11.08 1.79
C GLU A 292 -11.93 12.15 2.42
N ASN A 293 -12.69 12.87 1.61
CA ASN A 293 -13.72 13.78 2.10
C ASN A 293 -14.92 12.99 2.60
N VAL A 294 -15.12 12.96 3.91
CA VAL A 294 -16.23 12.21 4.55
C VAL A 294 -17.55 12.98 4.45
N GLY A 295 -17.48 14.28 4.29
CA GLY A 295 -18.65 15.18 4.22
C GLY A 295 -18.63 16.28 5.25
N THR A 296 -19.66 17.15 5.18
CA THR A 296 -19.84 18.27 6.12
C THR A 296 -21.01 17.99 7.05
N PHE A 297 -20.75 17.99 8.35
CA PHE A 297 -21.73 17.71 9.39
C PHE A 297 -21.64 18.80 10.47
N LYS A 298 -22.78 19.38 10.85
CA LYS A 298 -22.86 20.47 11.85
C LYS A 298 -21.86 21.63 11.60
N GLY A 299 -21.60 21.95 10.32
CA GLY A 299 -20.68 23.02 9.91
C GLY A 299 -19.20 22.68 9.93
N VAL A 300 -18.84 21.41 10.20
CA VAL A 300 -17.47 20.91 10.14
C VAL A 300 -17.33 19.97 8.95
N THR A 301 -16.35 20.22 8.09
CA THR A 301 -15.98 19.30 6.99
C THR A 301 -14.90 18.34 7.48
N PHE A 302 -15.17 17.03 7.39
CA PHE A 302 -14.29 16.00 7.88
C PHE A 302 -13.53 15.31 6.75
N TYR A 303 -12.23 15.11 6.96
CA TYR A 303 -11.36 14.33 6.09
C TYR A 303 -10.78 13.13 6.83
N ASN A 304 -10.69 11.99 6.13
CA ASN A 304 -10.11 10.75 6.62
C ASN A 304 -8.82 10.47 5.86
N ASP A 305 -7.69 10.51 6.57
CA ASP A 305 -6.35 10.23 6.05
C ASP A 305 -5.63 9.22 6.94
N CYS A 306 -6.37 8.20 7.39
CA CYS A 306 -5.87 7.16 8.30
C CYS A 306 -4.63 6.41 7.80
N ILE A 307 -4.35 6.45 6.50
CA ILE A 307 -3.17 5.84 5.89
C ILE A 307 -1.87 6.60 6.22
N ALA A 308 -1.93 7.86 6.60
CA ALA A 308 -0.76 8.70 6.92
C ALA A 308 -0.19 8.34 8.30
N THR A 309 0.80 7.46 8.31
CA THR A 309 1.44 6.95 9.54
C THR A 309 2.78 7.57 9.87
N ILE A 310 3.20 8.61 9.12
CA ILE A 310 4.44 9.35 9.33
C ILE A 310 4.21 10.85 9.34
N PRO A 311 4.97 11.63 10.13
CA PRO A 311 4.83 13.09 10.28
C PRO A 311 4.77 13.88 8.98
N HIS A 312 5.69 13.63 8.06
CA HIS A 312 5.75 14.34 6.77
C HIS A 312 4.46 14.21 5.94
N ALA A 313 3.85 13.01 5.91
CA ALA A 313 2.59 12.78 5.19
C ALA A 313 1.45 13.60 5.80
N VAL A 314 1.40 13.68 7.14
CA VAL A 314 0.40 14.48 7.86
C VAL A 314 0.52 15.96 7.51
N MET A 315 1.72 16.52 7.53
CA MET A 315 1.92 17.94 7.17
C MET A 315 1.54 18.23 5.73
N CYS A 316 1.86 17.34 4.79
CA CYS A 316 1.39 17.46 3.40
C CYS A 316 -0.14 17.49 3.31
N ALA A 317 -0.83 16.59 4.03
CA ALA A 317 -2.28 16.52 4.06
C ALA A 317 -2.92 17.79 4.66
N VAL A 318 -2.44 18.21 5.83
CA VAL A 318 -2.91 19.41 6.54
C VAL A 318 -2.81 20.65 5.64
N ASN A 319 -1.65 20.85 5.00
CA ASN A 319 -1.41 22.02 4.15
C ASN A 319 -2.24 21.99 2.86
N ALA A 320 -2.45 20.79 2.27
CA ALA A 320 -3.20 20.65 1.02
C ALA A 320 -4.66 21.09 1.15
N ILE A 321 -5.32 20.80 2.28
CA ILE A 321 -6.73 21.15 2.50
C ILE A 321 -6.90 22.34 3.43
N LYS A 322 -5.81 22.96 3.91
CA LYS A 322 -5.83 24.04 4.91
C LYS A 322 -6.67 23.68 6.13
N ALA A 323 -6.37 22.52 6.71
CA ALA A 323 -7.10 22.03 7.87
C ALA A 323 -6.99 22.98 9.07
N ASN A 324 -8.08 23.14 9.80
CA ASN A 324 -8.13 23.92 11.04
C ASN A 324 -7.88 23.05 12.27
N THR A 325 -8.31 21.78 12.19
CA THR A 325 -8.21 20.79 13.27
C THR A 325 -7.58 19.51 12.75
N LEU A 326 -6.63 18.98 13.53
CA LEU A 326 -5.95 17.73 13.26
C LEU A 326 -6.18 16.75 14.39
N ILE A 327 -6.60 15.51 14.05
CA ILE A 327 -6.64 14.38 14.97
C ILE A 327 -5.42 13.49 14.69
N ILE A 328 -4.55 13.29 15.70
CA ILE A 328 -3.33 12.48 15.65
C ILE A 328 -3.36 11.37 16.69
N GLY A 329 -2.52 10.35 16.50
CA GLY A 329 -2.23 9.33 17.49
C GLY A 329 -2.46 7.89 17.02
N GLY A 330 -1.87 6.98 17.76
CA GLY A 330 -1.83 5.56 17.49
C GLY A 330 -0.67 4.90 18.23
N LYS A 331 -0.21 3.74 17.74
CA LYS A 331 0.88 2.97 18.35
C LYS A 331 2.22 3.68 18.19
N ASP A 332 2.93 3.88 19.30
CA ASP A 332 4.32 4.36 19.26
C ASP A 332 5.22 3.29 18.61
N ARG A 333 6.01 3.72 17.64
CA ARG A 333 6.99 2.89 16.90
C ARG A 333 8.43 3.37 17.11
N GLY A 334 8.67 4.22 18.12
CA GLY A 334 9.97 4.80 18.40
C GLY A 334 10.37 5.93 17.45
N ILE A 335 9.39 6.53 16.74
CA ILE A 335 9.65 7.70 15.89
C ILE A 335 9.95 8.92 16.79
N ASP A 336 10.96 9.69 16.42
CA ASP A 336 11.19 11.01 17.01
C ASP A 336 10.18 12.01 16.41
N TYR A 337 9.38 12.62 17.27
CA TYR A 337 8.35 13.60 16.91
C TYR A 337 8.75 15.04 17.23
N THR A 338 10.00 15.31 17.61
CA THR A 338 10.46 16.63 18.01
C THR A 338 10.26 17.67 16.91
N ASP A 339 10.77 17.40 15.70
CA ASP A 339 10.61 18.28 14.54
C ASP A 339 9.15 18.42 14.15
N PHE A 340 8.38 17.33 14.25
CA PHE A 340 6.95 17.36 13.92
C PHE A 340 6.16 18.24 14.88
N ALA A 341 6.48 18.26 16.17
CA ALA A 341 5.84 19.17 17.13
C ALA A 341 6.12 20.65 16.78
N VAL A 342 7.33 20.96 16.28
CA VAL A 342 7.70 22.28 15.79
C VAL A 342 6.91 22.62 14.47
N ASP A 343 6.80 21.68 13.54
CA ASP A 343 6.04 21.87 12.31
C ASP A 343 4.56 22.13 12.61
N LEU A 344 3.97 21.40 13.55
CA LEU A 344 2.61 21.59 14.01
C LEU A 344 2.43 22.99 14.62
N GLU A 345 3.37 23.47 15.42
CA GLU A 345 3.33 24.83 16.03
C GLU A 345 3.34 25.90 14.94
N ASN A 346 4.15 25.76 13.92
CA ASN A 346 4.29 26.72 12.82
C ASN A 346 3.18 26.62 11.75
N SER A 347 2.29 25.64 11.85
CA SER A 347 1.19 25.44 10.90
C SER A 347 0.01 26.38 11.14
N ASP A 348 -0.94 26.43 10.19
CA ASP A 348 -2.20 27.17 10.31
C ASP A 348 -3.27 26.43 11.16
N LEU A 349 -2.94 25.27 11.73
CA LEU A 349 -3.83 24.53 12.62
C LEU A 349 -4.16 25.38 13.86
N SER A 350 -5.43 25.39 14.25
CA SER A 350 -5.91 26.04 15.48
C SER A 350 -6.09 25.03 16.62
N VAL A 351 -6.45 23.78 16.28
CA VAL A 351 -6.77 22.73 17.24
C VAL A 351 -6.03 21.45 16.89
N ILE A 352 -5.41 20.83 17.90
CA ILE A 352 -4.78 19.50 17.75
C ILE A 352 -5.35 18.59 18.82
N ILE A 353 -5.88 17.45 18.38
CA ILE A 353 -6.50 16.44 19.23
C ILE A 353 -5.67 15.18 19.17
N GLY A 354 -5.08 14.80 20.29
CA GLY A 354 -4.22 13.60 20.39
C GLY A 354 -4.94 12.44 21.04
N THR A 355 -4.98 11.29 20.36
CA THR A 355 -5.40 10.02 20.96
C THR A 355 -4.19 9.26 21.54
N LYS A 356 -4.43 8.27 22.43
CA LYS A 356 -3.37 7.39 22.98
C LYS A 356 -2.64 6.65 21.85
N THR A 357 -1.38 6.38 21.91
CA THR A 357 -0.32 6.70 22.87
C THR A 357 0.48 7.89 22.31
N THR A 358 0.75 7.86 21.02
CA THR A 358 1.58 8.83 20.28
C THR A 358 1.00 10.23 20.30
N GLY A 359 -0.34 10.37 20.17
CA GLY A 359 -0.99 11.68 20.17
C GLY A 359 -0.78 12.42 21.49
N HIS A 360 -0.89 11.73 22.62
CA HIS A 360 -0.60 12.31 23.95
C HIS A 360 0.86 12.75 24.07
N LYS A 361 1.82 11.92 23.58
CA LYS A 361 3.26 12.25 23.58
C LYS A 361 3.57 13.53 22.80
N ILE A 362 2.97 13.67 21.60
CA ILE A 362 3.15 14.87 20.76
C ILE A 362 2.53 16.10 21.43
N ILE A 363 1.34 15.98 22.02
CA ILE A 363 0.71 17.08 22.77
C ILE A 363 1.58 17.52 23.96
N ASP A 364 2.18 16.58 24.71
CA ASP A 364 3.07 16.91 25.80
C ASP A 364 4.32 17.69 25.35
N MET A 365 4.89 17.34 24.20
CA MET A 365 5.98 18.09 23.59
C MET A 365 5.55 19.52 23.22
N MET A 366 4.37 19.71 22.68
CA MET A 366 3.84 21.04 22.30
C MET A 366 3.51 21.89 23.54
N ILE A 367 2.96 21.31 24.61
CA ILE A 367 2.72 21.99 25.89
C ILE A 367 4.03 22.53 26.46
N ALA A 368 5.10 21.72 26.41
CA ALA A 368 6.43 22.12 26.90
C ALA A 368 7.03 23.32 26.13
N ASN A 369 6.55 23.59 24.91
CA ASN A 369 6.98 24.69 24.06
C ASN A 369 6.07 25.95 24.14
N ASP A 370 5.19 26.04 25.13
CA ASP A 370 4.30 27.18 25.39
C ASP A 370 3.41 27.57 24.17
N THR A 371 2.78 26.58 23.56
CA THR A 371 1.92 26.77 22.37
C THR A 371 0.68 27.61 22.64
N LYS A 372 0.25 28.38 21.64
CA LYS A 372 -1.04 29.11 21.65
C LYS A 372 -2.19 28.31 21.06
N LYS A 373 -1.92 27.12 20.53
CA LYS A 373 -2.96 26.27 19.92
C LYS A 373 -3.81 25.58 20.99
N ILE A 374 -5.04 25.22 20.62
CA ILE A 374 -5.91 24.42 21.49
C ILE A 374 -5.43 22.97 21.40
N LEU A 375 -4.93 22.44 22.49
CA LEU A 375 -4.46 21.07 22.62
C LEU A 375 -5.45 20.25 23.44
N ILE A 376 -5.89 19.10 22.90
CA ILE A 376 -6.85 18.22 23.56
C ILE A 376 -6.30 16.80 23.58
N LYS A 377 -6.20 16.22 24.77
CA LYS A 377 -5.93 14.79 24.95
C LYS A 377 -7.25 14.03 25.02
N ALA A 378 -7.48 13.15 24.04
CA ALA A 378 -8.63 12.28 24.00
C ALA A 378 -8.21 10.82 24.34
N GLU A 379 -9.02 10.14 25.11
CA GLU A 379 -8.74 8.75 25.54
C GLU A 379 -8.88 7.75 24.38
N ASN A 380 -9.76 8.06 23.41
CA ASN A 380 -10.06 7.22 22.24
C ASN A 380 -10.55 8.06 21.07
N LEU A 381 -10.82 7.40 19.94
CA LEU A 381 -11.28 8.07 18.71
C LEU A 381 -12.67 8.69 18.86
N GLU A 382 -13.56 8.12 19.67
CA GLU A 382 -14.91 8.66 19.92
C GLU A 382 -14.85 10.01 20.62
N GLU A 383 -14.02 10.13 21.67
CA GLU A 383 -13.77 11.41 22.35
C GLU A 383 -13.11 12.43 21.44
N ALA A 384 -12.19 11.98 20.58
CA ALA A 384 -11.55 12.86 19.61
C ALA A 384 -12.56 13.45 18.63
N VAL A 385 -13.49 12.67 18.11
CA VAL A 385 -14.54 13.14 17.20
C VAL A 385 -15.50 14.10 17.91
N LYS A 386 -15.91 13.81 19.15
CA LYS A 386 -16.73 14.74 19.97
C LYS A 386 -16.02 16.07 20.19
N SER A 387 -14.72 16.02 20.52
CA SER A 387 -13.89 17.21 20.70
C SER A 387 -13.73 17.99 19.40
N ALA A 388 -13.62 17.31 18.26
CA ALA A 388 -13.57 17.95 16.95
C ALA A 388 -14.88 18.74 16.67
N TYR A 389 -16.06 18.15 16.91
CA TYR A 389 -17.33 18.88 16.77
C TYR A 389 -17.43 20.12 17.66
N ALA A 390 -16.88 20.06 18.87
CA ALA A 390 -16.97 21.16 19.83
C ALA A 390 -16.00 22.32 19.52
N ASN A 391 -14.86 22.04 18.87
CA ASN A 391 -13.76 23.00 18.77
C ASN A 391 -13.37 23.36 17.33
N THR A 392 -13.84 22.65 16.30
CA THR A 392 -13.48 22.92 14.90
C THR A 392 -14.35 24.01 14.30
N LYS A 393 -13.69 24.97 13.65
CA LYS A 393 -14.34 25.94 12.75
C LYS A 393 -13.75 25.74 11.35
N GLY A 394 -14.44 24.96 10.50
CA GLY A 394 -13.99 24.66 9.14
C GLY A 394 -13.65 23.21 8.92
N ILE A 395 -12.38 22.87 8.69
CA ILE A 395 -11.94 21.53 8.27
C ILE A 395 -11.24 20.79 9.40
N CYS A 396 -11.71 19.56 9.69
CA CYS A 396 -11.07 18.59 10.57
C CYS A 396 -10.53 17.40 9.77
N ILE A 397 -9.28 17.02 10.01
CA ILE A 397 -8.67 15.85 9.39
C ILE A 397 -8.20 14.85 10.46
N LEU A 398 -8.52 13.56 10.25
CA LEU A 398 -7.85 12.46 10.93
C LEU A 398 -6.65 12.01 10.11
N SER A 399 -5.43 12.37 10.54
CA SER A 399 -4.16 11.98 9.91
C SER A 399 -3.18 11.59 11.02
N PRO A 400 -3.05 10.29 11.33
CA PRO A 400 -2.58 9.83 12.64
C PRO A 400 -1.11 10.10 12.99
N ALA A 401 -0.20 10.26 12.03
CA ALA A 401 1.26 10.26 12.22
C ALA A 401 1.80 8.98 12.91
N ALA A 402 0.97 7.98 13.13
CA ALA A 402 1.29 6.75 13.84
C ALA A 402 0.47 5.58 13.29
N SER A 403 0.94 4.35 13.52
CA SER A 403 0.19 3.17 13.09
C SER A 403 -1.03 2.90 13.96
N SER A 404 -2.04 2.23 13.39
CA SER A 404 -3.33 1.97 14.06
C SER A 404 -3.35 0.74 14.97
N TYR A 405 -2.27 -0.05 15.03
CA TYR A 405 -2.23 -1.39 15.64
C TYR A 405 -2.29 -1.45 17.18
N ASN A 406 -2.55 -0.36 17.85
CA ASN A 406 -2.79 -0.35 19.31
C ASN A 406 -4.25 -0.63 19.69
N GLU A 407 -5.20 -0.13 18.89
CA GLU A 407 -6.64 -0.21 19.17
C GLU A 407 -7.42 -0.87 18.02
N TYR A 408 -6.84 -0.92 16.82
CA TYR A 408 -7.45 -1.43 15.59
C TYR A 408 -6.56 -2.48 14.93
N LYS A 409 -7.16 -3.37 14.15
CA LYS A 409 -6.42 -4.37 13.36
C LYS A 409 -5.56 -3.73 12.27
N ASN A 410 -6.02 -2.60 11.73
CA ASN A 410 -5.36 -1.86 10.65
C ASN A 410 -5.92 -0.42 10.55
N PHE A 411 -5.40 0.37 9.61
CA PHE A 411 -5.87 1.74 9.40
C PHE A 411 -7.26 1.78 8.73
N GLU A 412 -7.62 0.76 7.98
CA GLU A 412 -8.94 0.66 7.33
C GLU A 412 -10.06 0.53 8.39
N GLU A 413 -9.86 -0.30 9.41
CA GLU A 413 -10.82 -0.43 10.52
C GLU A 413 -10.94 0.90 11.29
N LYS A 414 -9.82 1.55 11.58
CA LYS A 414 -9.81 2.88 12.23
C LYS A 414 -10.54 3.92 11.40
N GLY A 415 -10.29 3.95 10.10
CA GLY A 415 -10.92 4.92 9.19
C GLY A 415 -12.42 4.68 9.00
N ARG A 416 -12.88 3.43 8.96
CA ARG A 416 -14.33 3.11 8.95
C ARG A 416 -15.00 3.53 10.25
N HIS A 417 -14.41 3.20 11.39
CA HIS A 417 -14.93 3.63 12.70
C HIS A 417 -14.97 5.16 12.83
N TYR A 418 -13.98 5.86 12.30
CA TYR A 418 -14.00 7.32 12.24
C TYR A 418 -15.21 7.85 11.47
N LYS A 419 -15.50 7.31 10.29
CA LYS A 419 -16.66 7.67 9.47
C LYS A 419 -17.99 7.38 10.18
N GLU A 420 -18.10 6.26 10.87
CA GLU A 420 -19.27 5.89 11.68
C GLU A 420 -19.51 6.89 12.83
N LEU A 421 -18.44 7.26 13.55
CA LEU A 421 -18.51 8.24 14.63
C LEU A 421 -18.91 9.65 14.13
N ILE A 422 -18.37 10.07 12.99
CA ILE A 422 -18.76 11.34 12.38
C ILE A 422 -20.27 11.35 12.10
N LYS A 423 -20.80 10.33 11.46
CA LYS A 423 -22.24 10.23 11.18
C LYS A 423 -23.05 10.21 12.45
N LYS A 424 -22.67 9.36 13.42
CA LYS A 424 -23.35 9.21 14.72
C LYS A 424 -23.52 10.54 15.48
N TYR A 425 -22.52 11.40 15.45
CA TYR A 425 -22.54 12.69 16.17
C TYR A 425 -22.89 13.89 15.25
N GLY A 426 -22.92 13.69 13.96
CA GLY A 426 -23.27 14.66 12.94
C GLY A 426 -24.76 14.79 12.66
N GLU A 427 -25.50 13.73 12.90
CA GLU A 427 -26.97 13.68 12.88
C GLU A 427 -27.52 14.27 14.19
#